data_39baa0292d9f731ea3dba3fd8971dbce
#
_entry.id   39baa0292d9f731ea3dba3fd8971dbce
#
_cell.length_a   1.000
_cell.length_b   1.000
_cell.length_c   1.000
_cell.angle_alpha   90.00
_cell.angle_beta   90.00
_cell.angle_gamma   90.00
#
_symmetry.space_group_name_H-M   'P 1'
#
loop_
_entity.id
_entity.type
_entity.pdbx_description
1 polymer ?
#
loop_
_entity_poly.entity_id
_entity_poly.type
_entity_poly.pdbx_seq_one_letter_code
_entity_poly.pdbx_strand_id
1 'polypeptide(L)'
;MRIVAIPVKALGRAKRRLAPALSPLERAALALAMLEDVLDACLGHPGWETWVVSPDEAVLEVAAARRARVVAEEEGPLGRAIRQVERLAAEREAEALAIVPGD
;
A
#
# COMPACT_ATOMS: atom_id res chain seq x y z
N MET A 1 -2.95 -19.74 -1.19
CA MET A 1 -2.88 -18.39 -0.57
C MET A 1 -3.27 -17.34 -1.63
N ARG A 2 -4.11 -16.41 -1.23
CA ARG A 2 -4.51 -15.29 -2.07
C ARG A 2 -3.95 -14.01 -1.46
N ILE A 3 -3.45 -13.12 -2.28
CA ILE A 3 -2.78 -11.90 -1.83
C ILE A 3 -3.49 -10.67 -2.39
N VAL A 4 -3.78 -9.71 -1.52
CA VAL A 4 -4.17 -8.36 -1.94
C VAL A 4 -3.02 -7.42 -1.61
N ALA A 5 -2.50 -6.74 -2.62
CA ALA A 5 -1.39 -5.82 -2.48
C ALA A 5 -1.87 -4.38 -2.66
N ILE A 6 -1.47 -3.52 -1.74
CA ILE A 6 -1.85 -2.11 -1.72
C ILE A 6 -0.58 -1.28 -1.92
N PRO A 7 -0.32 -0.80 -3.15
CA PRO A 7 0.79 0.11 -3.38
C PRO A 7 0.44 1.52 -2.89
N VAL A 8 1.34 2.14 -2.14
CA VAL A 8 1.17 3.48 -1.59
C VAL A 8 2.39 4.32 -1.89
N LYS A 9 2.20 5.49 -2.47
CA LYS A 9 3.26 6.43 -2.77
C LYS A 9 3.85 7.03 -1.49
N ALA A 10 5.03 7.64 -1.59
CA ALA A 10 5.57 8.45 -0.52
C ALA A 10 4.56 9.55 -0.15
N LEU A 11 4.39 9.81 1.15
CA LEU A 11 3.39 10.76 1.65
C LEU A 11 3.57 12.18 1.09
N GLY A 12 4.81 12.58 0.82
CA GLY A 12 5.07 13.87 0.19
C GLY A 12 4.51 14.01 -1.23
N ARG A 13 4.18 12.91 -1.87
CA ARG A 13 3.58 12.89 -3.22
C ARG A 13 2.09 12.54 -3.21
N ALA A 14 1.54 12.23 -2.03
CA ALA A 14 0.15 11.79 -1.92
C ALA A 14 -0.80 12.96 -2.15
N LYS A 15 -1.92 12.68 -2.84
CA LYS A 15 -3.01 13.63 -3.01
C LYS A 15 -2.59 14.98 -3.59
N ARG A 16 -1.64 15.00 -4.52
CA ARG A 16 -1.13 16.25 -5.13
C ARG A 16 -2.22 17.10 -5.77
N ARG A 17 -3.26 16.49 -6.29
CA ARG A 17 -4.38 17.22 -6.89
C ARG A 17 -5.10 18.12 -5.89
N LEU A 18 -4.97 17.85 -4.60
CA LEU A 18 -5.56 18.62 -3.52
C LEU A 18 -4.62 19.71 -3.00
N ALA A 19 -3.44 19.88 -3.60
CA ALA A 19 -2.46 20.88 -3.16
C ALA A 19 -3.01 22.31 -3.04
N PRO A 20 -3.90 22.79 -3.94
CA PRO A 20 -4.47 24.12 -3.77
C PRO A 20 -5.36 24.27 -2.53
N ALA A 21 -5.95 23.19 -2.04
CA ALA A 21 -6.89 23.22 -0.92
C ALA A 21 -6.28 22.74 0.40
N LEU A 22 -5.28 21.87 0.33
CA LEU A 22 -4.69 21.21 1.51
C LEU A 22 -3.18 21.40 1.57
N SER A 23 -2.67 21.62 2.78
CA SER A 23 -1.23 21.65 3.03
C SER A 23 -0.62 20.26 2.83
N PRO A 24 0.72 20.15 2.69
CA PRO A 24 1.38 18.84 2.63
C PRO A 24 1.07 17.93 3.83
N LEU A 25 1.01 18.51 5.02
CA LEU A 25 0.69 17.75 6.24
C LEU A 25 -0.76 17.23 6.21
N GLU A 26 -1.69 18.07 5.77
CA GLU A 26 -3.09 17.67 5.64
C GLU A 26 -3.28 16.57 4.59
N ARG A 27 -2.56 16.67 3.47
CA ARG A 27 -2.59 15.64 2.43
C ARG A 27 -2.03 14.31 2.93
N ALA A 28 -0.93 14.36 3.70
CA ALA A 28 -0.35 13.15 4.30
C ALA A 28 -1.31 12.50 5.29
N ALA A 29 -1.96 13.29 6.14
CA ALA A 29 -2.94 12.79 7.09
C ALA A 29 -4.13 12.14 6.40
N LEU A 30 -4.63 12.77 5.33
CA LEU A 30 -5.73 12.22 4.54
C LEU A 30 -5.32 10.89 3.89
N ALA A 31 -4.12 10.83 3.30
CA ALA A 31 -3.62 9.62 2.67
C ALA A 31 -3.51 8.45 3.66
N LEU A 32 -3.01 8.71 4.87
CA LEU A 32 -2.93 7.68 5.92
C LEU A 32 -4.31 7.23 6.39
N ALA A 33 -5.26 8.16 6.54
CA ALA A 33 -6.63 7.81 6.92
C ALA A 33 -7.28 6.92 5.86
N MET A 34 -7.09 7.23 4.59
CA MET A 34 -7.61 6.41 3.48
C MET A 34 -6.94 5.03 3.44
N LEU A 35 -5.63 4.96 3.71
CA LEU A 35 -4.93 3.69 3.80
C LEU A 35 -5.51 2.83 4.93
N GLU A 36 -5.77 3.41 6.09
CA GLU A 36 -6.35 2.69 7.21
C GLU A 36 -7.72 2.12 6.87
N ASP A 37 -8.55 2.88 6.16
CA ASP A 37 -9.86 2.39 5.71
C ASP A 37 -9.73 1.22 4.74
N VAL A 38 -8.80 1.32 3.78
CA VAL A 38 -8.55 0.23 2.81
C VAL A 38 -8.01 -1.00 3.53
N LEU A 39 -7.11 -0.82 4.49
CA LEU A 39 -6.57 -1.92 5.28
C LEU A 39 -7.67 -2.63 6.08
N ASP A 40 -8.54 -1.88 6.74
CA ASP A 40 -9.64 -2.46 7.51
C ASP A 40 -10.55 -3.29 6.60
N ALA A 41 -10.85 -2.79 5.41
CA ALA A 41 -11.67 -3.51 4.44
C ALA A 41 -11.00 -4.81 3.97
N CYS A 42 -9.71 -4.75 3.64
CA CYS A 42 -8.97 -5.93 3.14
C CYS A 42 -8.72 -6.97 4.22
N LEU A 43 -8.32 -6.54 5.43
CA LEU A 43 -8.02 -7.44 6.53
C LEU A 43 -9.24 -8.17 7.06
N GLY A 44 -10.44 -7.68 6.77
CA GLY A 44 -11.69 -8.34 7.14
C GLY A 44 -12.07 -9.54 6.26
N HIS A 45 -11.32 -9.80 5.18
CA HIS A 45 -11.63 -10.89 4.25
C HIS A 45 -10.79 -12.14 4.55
N PRO A 46 -11.39 -13.21 5.06
CA PRO A 46 -10.66 -14.45 5.34
C PRO A 46 -10.14 -15.09 4.04
N GLY A 47 -8.99 -15.71 4.13
CA GLY A 47 -8.37 -16.37 2.98
C GLY A 47 -7.50 -15.47 2.12
N TRP A 48 -7.46 -14.17 2.41
CA TRP A 48 -6.59 -13.20 1.71
C TRP A 48 -5.53 -12.67 2.66
N GLU A 49 -4.29 -12.67 2.22
CA GLU A 49 -3.18 -12.01 2.92
C GLU A 49 -3.03 -10.60 2.38
N THR A 50 -2.99 -9.60 3.25
CA THR A 50 -2.89 -8.20 2.86
C THR A 50 -1.45 -7.72 2.92
N TRP A 51 -0.96 -7.19 1.81
CA TRP A 51 0.39 -6.64 1.69
C TRP A 51 0.31 -5.14 1.40
N VAL A 52 1.19 -4.36 2.02
CA VAL A 52 1.36 -2.94 1.70
C VAL A 52 2.75 -2.73 1.15
N VAL A 53 2.84 -2.11 -0.02
CA VAL A 53 4.10 -1.86 -0.72
C VAL A 53 4.29 -0.35 -0.79
N SER A 54 5.37 0.15 -0.22
CA SER A 54 5.62 1.60 -0.21
C SER A 54 7.12 1.89 -0.03
N PRO A 55 7.61 3.01 -0.57
CA PRO A 55 8.94 3.50 -0.25
C PRO A 55 8.97 4.29 1.07
N ASP A 56 7.83 4.57 1.67
CA ASP A 56 7.69 5.45 2.83
C ASP A 56 7.59 4.66 4.13
N GLU A 57 8.56 4.87 5.04
CA GLU A 57 8.59 4.15 6.31
C GLU A 57 7.37 4.42 7.18
N ALA A 58 6.82 5.63 7.15
CA ALA A 58 5.62 5.95 7.93
C ALA A 58 4.42 5.13 7.47
N VAL A 59 4.29 4.92 6.16
CA VAL A 59 3.25 4.07 5.59
C VAL A 59 3.44 2.63 6.03
N LEU A 60 4.66 2.13 5.96
CA LEU A 60 4.98 0.75 6.36
C LEU A 60 4.75 0.52 7.85
N GLU A 61 5.05 1.51 8.70
CA GLU A 61 4.77 1.42 10.14
C GLU A 61 3.28 1.33 10.44
N VAL A 62 2.46 2.12 9.77
CA VAL A 62 1.00 2.05 9.92
C VAL A 62 0.47 0.69 9.51
N ALA A 63 0.96 0.18 8.38
CA ALA A 63 0.56 -1.13 7.88
C ALA A 63 0.98 -2.27 8.82
N ALA A 64 2.22 -2.22 9.33
CA ALA A 64 2.73 -3.22 10.27
C ALA A 64 1.94 -3.22 11.58
N ALA A 65 1.57 -2.05 12.09
CA ALA A 65 0.76 -1.93 13.29
C ALA A 65 -0.63 -2.58 13.13
N ARG A 66 -1.12 -2.65 11.88
CA ARG A 66 -2.37 -3.31 11.52
C ARG A 66 -2.17 -4.79 11.13
N ARG A 67 -0.97 -5.32 11.30
CA ARG A 67 -0.61 -6.71 10.98
C ARG A 67 -0.66 -7.05 9.49
N ALA A 68 -0.61 -6.06 8.61
CA ALA A 68 -0.40 -6.29 7.20
C ALA A 68 1.07 -6.65 6.96
N ARG A 69 1.34 -7.41 5.91
CA ARG A 69 2.70 -7.66 5.49
C ARG A 69 3.22 -6.42 4.78
N VAL A 70 4.41 -5.97 5.14
CA VAL A 70 5.00 -4.78 4.54
C VAL A 70 6.12 -5.16 3.56
N VAL A 71 6.15 -4.46 2.44
CA VAL A 71 7.17 -4.62 1.41
C VAL A 71 7.74 -3.24 1.11
N ALA A 72 9.03 -3.06 1.39
CA ALA A 72 9.71 -1.82 1.06
C ALA A 72 9.88 -1.76 -0.46
N GLU A 73 9.33 -0.71 -1.07
CA GLU A 73 9.42 -0.52 -2.51
C GLU A 73 10.83 -0.10 -2.91
N GLU A 74 11.40 -0.77 -3.90
CA GLU A 74 12.63 -0.33 -4.52
C GLU A 74 12.38 0.95 -5.30
N GLU A 75 13.32 1.90 -5.28
CA GLU A 75 13.20 3.15 -6.01
C GLU A 75 13.01 2.90 -7.50
N GLY A 76 12.09 3.66 -8.10
CA GLY A 76 11.84 3.56 -9.51
C GLY A 76 10.39 3.86 -9.88
N PRO A 77 10.03 3.73 -11.16
CA PRO A 77 8.66 3.96 -11.61
C PRO A 77 7.68 2.96 -11.00
N LEU A 78 6.42 3.35 -10.91
CA LEU A 78 5.33 2.55 -10.31
C LEU A 78 5.28 1.12 -10.83
N GLY A 79 5.56 0.93 -12.13
CA GLY A 79 5.56 -0.42 -12.70
C GLY A 79 6.58 -1.37 -12.08
N ARG A 80 7.64 -0.84 -11.46
CA ARG A 80 8.65 -1.64 -10.77
C ARG A 80 8.10 -2.21 -9.46
N ALA A 81 7.31 -1.43 -8.72
CA ALA A 81 6.66 -1.88 -7.49
C ALA A 81 5.69 -3.02 -7.77
N ILE A 82 4.89 -2.89 -8.81
CA ILE A 82 3.94 -3.93 -9.20
C ILE A 82 4.69 -5.21 -9.59
N ARG A 83 5.76 -5.10 -10.38
CA ARG A 83 6.58 -6.27 -10.76
C ARG A 83 7.25 -6.92 -9.57
N GLN A 84 7.70 -6.13 -8.59
CA GLN A 84 8.27 -6.64 -7.35
C GLN A 84 7.24 -7.50 -6.60
N VAL A 85 6.02 -7.00 -6.48
CA VAL A 85 4.92 -7.73 -5.81
C VAL A 85 4.57 -9.00 -6.57
N GLU A 86 4.46 -8.93 -7.89
CA GLU A 86 4.17 -10.10 -8.71
C GLU A 86 5.23 -11.20 -8.54
N ARG A 87 6.50 -10.81 -8.50
CA ARG A 87 7.59 -11.76 -8.28
C ARG A 87 7.51 -12.41 -6.91
N LEU A 88 7.29 -11.61 -5.86
CA LEU A 88 7.17 -12.14 -4.50
C LEU A 88 5.95 -13.06 -4.34
N ALA A 89 4.84 -12.72 -4.96
CA ALA A 89 3.64 -13.55 -4.96
C ALA A 89 3.90 -14.88 -5.67
N ALA A 90 4.60 -14.86 -6.80
CA ALA A 90 4.96 -16.08 -7.53
C ALA A 90 5.91 -16.97 -6.72
N GLU A 91 6.89 -16.40 -6.03
CA GLU A 91 7.80 -17.15 -5.16
C GLU A 91 7.07 -17.86 -4.02
N ARG A 92 5.93 -17.34 -3.60
CA ARG A 92 5.09 -17.92 -2.55
C ARG A 92 3.99 -18.82 -3.09
N GLU A 93 3.97 -19.06 -4.38
CA GLU A 93 2.98 -19.89 -5.04
C GLU A 93 1.53 -19.43 -4.75
N ALA A 94 1.31 -18.12 -4.76
CA ALA A 94 -0.01 -17.56 -4.53
C ALA A 94 -0.99 -17.96 -5.64
N GLU A 95 -2.21 -18.32 -5.26
CA GLU A 95 -3.27 -18.70 -6.20
C GLU A 95 -3.82 -17.48 -6.95
N ALA A 96 -3.82 -16.32 -6.30
CA ALA A 96 -4.33 -15.08 -6.86
C ALA A 96 -3.62 -13.88 -6.26
N LEU A 97 -3.52 -12.83 -7.05
CA LEU A 97 -2.98 -11.54 -6.63
C LEU A 97 -3.91 -10.44 -7.12
N ALA A 98 -4.44 -9.63 -6.20
CA ALA A 98 -5.21 -8.44 -6.52
C ALA A 98 -4.40 -7.20 -6.15
N ILE A 99 -4.45 -6.18 -6.97
CA ILE A 99 -3.81 -4.89 -6.71
C ILE A 99 -4.91 -3.87 -6.41
N VAL A 100 -4.88 -3.30 -5.22
CA VAL A 100 -5.86 -2.30 -4.79
C VAL A 100 -5.12 -1.01 -4.46
N PRO A 101 -5.33 0.08 -5.21
CA PRO A 101 -4.67 1.35 -4.89
C PRO A 101 -5.01 1.84 -3.48
N GLY A 102 -3.99 2.35 -2.76
CA GLY A 102 -4.15 2.86 -1.40
C GLY A 102 -4.58 4.32 -1.32
N ASP A 103 -4.64 4.99 -2.48
CA ASP A 103 -4.98 6.42 -2.53
C ASP A 103 -5.96 6.75 -3.65
#